data_96086a01635a98a0a1d9f1c190d6ac1c
#
_entry.id   96086a01635a98a0a1d9f1c190d6ac1c
#
_cell.length_a   1.000
_cell.length_b   1.000
_cell.length_c   1.000
_cell.angle_alpha   90.00
_cell.angle_beta   90.00
_cell.angle_gamma   90.00
#
_symmetry.space_group_name_H-M   'P 1'
#
loop_
_entity.id
_entity.type
_entity.pdbx_description
1 polymer ?
#
loop_
_entity_poly.entity_id
_entity_poly.type
_entity_poly.pdbx_seq_one_letter_code
_entity_poly.pdbx_strand_id
1 'polypeptide(L)'
;MKRKMKAVAALSLAAVMLLAGCGSSKGTQDGGSTTAADTAEQQEGTETAASDSGEKIVIRVVGPMENENDTTNPVTKQTVRGYYVIKELYEAEHPNVELQLTGIPWDSWQAKLTTVAAANQVDVVVHGASIVDIVEDLTPYAEKDGDFLDGLLLKYSYRRADKSNYTKLVPTGIPITAAATSIMYDKKIFDDYGLDYPDETWTWEDVLDAAKKMTGTDPVTGEQTYGYYIDGASSDWVGRSMIGYYFSKDTKVIEYADKQMDTKVNYTSPEALKGFEFVNELAKTCPKGFLEGRGAENFGTENNNIAMWYSQNLVSNYQKTESLGLTDRYGYAYSPVLENGREGWANFTGDWNMAIAKNAQNKEACWEFIKWMATNQDIADWCWEGGKIPNNKEAIERLSAENIPFADVFFNT
;
A
#
# COMPACT_ATOMS: atom_id res chain seq x y z
N MET A 1 -10.07 -56.27 -11.05
CA MET A 1 -10.58 -56.03 -9.68
C MET A 1 -11.25 -54.65 -9.66
N LYS A 2 -12.58 -54.66 -9.51
CA LYS A 2 -13.42 -53.46 -9.51
C LYS A 2 -13.39 -52.82 -8.11
N ARG A 3 -13.04 -51.53 -7.99
CA ARG A 3 -13.27 -50.72 -6.76
C ARG A 3 -14.33 -49.66 -7.02
N LYS A 4 -15.36 -49.73 -6.22
CA LYS A 4 -16.58 -48.93 -6.25
C LYS A 4 -16.32 -47.48 -5.79
N MET A 5 -16.71 -46.51 -6.60
CA MET A 5 -16.89 -45.14 -6.17
C MET A 5 -18.16 -45.02 -5.35
N LYS A 6 -18.06 -44.43 -4.15
CA LYS A 6 -19.21 -43.98 -3.35
C LYS A 6 -19.43 -42.49 -3.60
N ALA A 7 -20.63 -42.18 -4.08
CA ALA A 7 -21.12 -40.81 -4.20
C ALA A 7 -21.53 -40.31 -2.80
N VAL A 8 -21.14 -39.10 -2.46
CA VAL A 8 -21.64 -38.34 -1.29
C VAL A 8 -22.56 -37.24 -1.81
N ALA A 9 -23.82 -37.33 -1.43
CA ALA A 9 -24.86 -36.35 -1.75
C ALA A 9 -24.69 -35.09 -0.87
N ALA A 10 -24.69 -33.93 -1.48
CA ALA A 10 -24.76 -32.65 -0.79
C ALA A 10 -26.24 -32.28 -0.57
N LEU A 11 -26.60 -32.05 0.67
CA LEU A 11 -27.90 -31.49 1.07
C LEU A 11 -27.84 -29.96 1.00
N SER A 12 -28.66 -29.39 0.14
CA SER A 12 -28.97 -27.97 0.09
C SER A 12 -30.04 -27.61 1.11
N LEU A 13 -29.73 -26.69 2.02
CA LEU A 13 -30.71 -26.09 2.94
C LEU A 13 -31.07 -24.69 2.44
N ALA A 14 -32.29 -24.53 1.94
CA ALA A 14 -32.88 -23.24 1.62
C ALA A 14 -33.55 -22.68 2.86
N ALA A 15 -33.19 -21.50 3.32
CA ALA A 15 -33.91 -20.76 4.34
C ALA A 15 -34.78 -19.68 3.69
N VAL A 16 -36.09 -19.87 3.86
CA VAL A 16 -37.16 -18.96 3.46
C VAL A 16 -37.31 -17.89 4.56
N MET A 17 -37.19 -16.62 4.24
CA MET A 17 -37.66 -15.54 5.11
C MET A 17 -39.06 -15.12 4.71
N LEU A 18 -39.96 -15.28 5.65
CA LEU A 18 -41.35 -14.82 5.62
C LEU A 18 -41.44 -13.36 6.09
N LEU A 19 -42.05 -12.54 5.26
CA LEU A 19 -42.58 -11.20 5.58
C LEU A 19 -43.99 -11.37 6.18
N ALA A 20 -44.24 -10.76 7.32
CA ALA A 20 -45.55 -10.39 7.82
C ALA A 20 -45.36 -9.12 8.68
N GLY A 21 -46.07 -8.03 8.57
CA GLY A 21 -47.43 -7.79 8.11
C GLY A 21 -48.00 -6.72 9.02
N CYS A 22 -48.64 -5.76 8.44
CA CYS A 22 -49.36 -4.59 8.92
C CYS A 22 -50.09 -4.70 10.27
N GLY A 23 -50.17 -3.56 10.98
CA GLY A 23 -51.14 -3.31 12.01
C GLY A 23 -51.38 -1.81 12.22
N SER A 24 -52.45 -1.30 11.61
CA SER A 24 -53.04 0.03 11.83
C SER A 24 -53.83 0.09 13.15
N SER A 25 -53.79 1.21 13.85
CA SER A 25 -54.97 1.67 14.59
C SER A 25 -55.04 3.20 14.71
N LYS A 26 -56.23 3.69 14.39
CA LYS A 26 -56.75 5.08 14.44
C LYS A 26 -57.15 5.49 15.85
N GLY A 27 -57.22 6.81 16.06
CA GLY A 27 -57.98 7.45 17.16
C GLY A 27 -57.50 8.89 17.35
N THR A 28 -58.13 9.81 16.74
CA THR A 28 -59.24 10.81 16.97
C THR A 28 -58.92 11.87 17.99
N GLN A 29 -58.82 13.11 17.45
CA GLN A 29 -59.48 14.42 17.74
C GLN A 29 -59.55 14.92 19.17
N ASP A 30 -59.15 16.17 19.39
CA ASP A 30 -59.86 17.45 19.48
C ASP A 30 -58.90 18.50 20.06
N GLY A 31 -58.70 19.73 19.62
CA GLY A 31 -59.62 20.78 19.45
C GLY A 31 -59.30 21.89 20.45
N GLY A 32 -58.94 23.11 19.99
CA GLY A 32 -58.86 24.25 20.88
C GLY A 32 -57.98 25.41 20.34
N SER A 33 -58.63 26.27 19.59
CA SER A 33 -58.18 27.63 19.18
C SER A 33 -58.25 28.62 20.36
N THR A 34 -57.27 29.52 20.49
CA THR A 34 -57.52 30.93 20.82
C THR A 34 -56.35 31.83 20.46
N THR A 35 -56.72 32.93 19.84
CA THR A 35 -56.01 34.14 19.41
C THR A 35 -55.67 35.09 20.57
N ALA A 36 -54.57 35.84 20.44
CA ALA A 36 -54.39 37.29 20.63
C ALA A 36 -52.89 37.64 20.71
N ALA A 37 -52.34 38.33 19.78
CA ALA A 37 -52.20 39.79 19.60
C ALA A 37 -51.12 40.46 20.45
N ASP A 38 -50.13 41.04 19.71
CA ASP A 38 -49.34 42.26 19.95
C ASP A 38 -48.54 42.47 21.24
N THR A 39 -47.23 42.59 21.09
CA THR A 39 -46.53 43.85 21.35
C THR A 39 -45.10 43.81 20.76
N ALA A 40 -44.75 44.82 19.99
CA ALA A 40 -43.43 45.09 19.46
C ALA A 40 -42.55 45.71 20.55
N GLU A 41 -41.30 45.22 20.70
CA GLU A 41 -40.19 46.02 21.20
C GLU A 41 -38.93 45.69 20.36
N GLN A 42 -38.38 46.78 19.77
CA GLN A 42 -37.09 46.83 19.10
C GLN A 42 -35.97 46.68 20.13
N GLN A 43 -35.02 45.78 19.84
CA GLN A 43 -33.67 45.89 20.39
C GLN A 43 -32.66 45.60 19.27
N GLU A 44 -31.69 46.53 19.21
CA GLU A 44 -30.62 46.63 18.24
C GLU A 44 -29.66 45.45 18.25
N GLY A 45 -29.22 45.12 17.05
CA GLY A 45 -27.89 44.74 16.61
C GLY A 45 -27.03 43.87 17.52
N THR A 46 -27.03 42.56 17.24
CA THR A 46 -25.83 41.74 17.38
C THR A 46 -25.68 41.01 16.06
N GLU A 47 -24.58 41.29 15.35
CA GLU A 47 -24.16 40.48 14.18
C GLU A 47 -24.00 39.05 14.62
N THR A 48 -25.00 38.25 14.37
CA THR A 48 -24.89 36.82 14.39
C THR A 48 -24.15 36.42 13.10
N ALA A 49 -22.94 35.88 13.26
CA ALA A 49 -22.25 35.17 12.21
C ALA A 49 -23.28 34.24 11.54
N ALA A 50 -23.48 34.45 10.25
CA ALA A 50 -24.31 33.58 9.44
C ALA A 50 -23.71 32.17 9.50
N SER A 51 -24.36 31.27 10.22
CA SER A 51 -24.14 29.83 10.05
C SER A 51 -24.61 29.50 8.64
N ASP A 52 -23.67 29.37 7.74
CA ASP A 52 -23.91 28.80 6.41
C ASP A 52 -24.39 27.37 6.61
N SER A 53 -25.72 27.18 6.59
CA SER A 53 -26.35 25.87 6.61
C SER A 53 -26.36 25.25 5.18
N GLY A 54 -25.27 25.43 4.44
CA GLY A 54 -25.04 24.74 3.19
C GLY A 54 -24.90 23.25 3.42
N GLU A 55 -25.55 22.46 2.56
CA GLU A 55 -25.39 21.01 2.54
C GLU A 55 -23.91 20.68 2.37
N LYS A 56 -23.32 19.90 3.32
CA LYS A 56 -21.90 19.53 3.25
C LYS A 56 -21.61 18.70 2.01
N ILE A 57 -20.47 18.94 1.39
CA ILE A 57 -19.93 18.07 0.33
C ILE A 57 -19.47 16.78 1.00
N VAL A 58 -20.07 15.65 0.63
CA VAL A 58 -19.65 14.33 1.13
C VAL A 58 -18.65 13.73 0.16
N ILE A 59 -17.50 13.26 0.68
CA ILE A 59 -16.50 12.50 -0.08
C ILE A 59 -16.34 11.12 0.57
N ARG A 60 -16.71 10.07 -0.15
CA ARG A 60 -16.59 8.67 0.29
C ARG A 60 -15.26 8.10 -0.19
N VAL A 61 -14.38 7.81 0.75
CA VAL A 61 -13.05 7.24 0.51
C VAL A 61 -13.05 5.78 0.87
N VAL A 62 -12.76 4.90 -0.08
CA VAL A 62 -12.81 3.45 0.13
C VAL A 62 -11.54 2.79 -0.42
N GLY A 63 -10.97 1.88 0.35
CA GLY A 63 -9.86 1.05 -0.11
C GLY A 63 -9.18 0.29 1.01
N PRO A 64 -8.12 -0.45 0.71
CA PRO A 64 -7.30 -1.06 1.73
C PRO A 64 -6.65 0.02 2.60
N MET A 65 -7.24 0.27 3.74
CA MET A 65 -6.72 1.11 4.81
C MET A 65 -6.60 0.23 6.04
N GLU A 66 -5.52 0.39 6.79
CA GLU A 66 -5.24 -0.50 7.90
C GLU A 66 -6.25 -0.29 9.05
N ASN A 67 -5.84 0.25 10.18
CA ASN A 67 -6.72 0.38 11.34
C ASN A 67 -7.40 1.74 11.35
N GLU A 68 -8.71 1.76 11.60
CA GLU A 68 -9.45 3.01 11.79
C GLU A 68 -8.98 3.75 13.04
N ASN A 69 -8.77 3.02 14.12
CA ASN A 69 -8.35 3.54 15.42
C ASN A 69 -6.88 3.29 15.69
N ASP A 70 -6.33 3.98 16.67
CA ASP A 70 -4.97 3.80 17.13
C ASP A 70 -4.70 2.35 17.52
N THR A 71 -3.51 1.90 17.18
CA THR A 71 -3.01 0.58 17.56
C THR A 71 -1.67 0.71 18.28
N THR A 72 -1.35 -0.29 19.09
CA THR A 72 -0.03 -0.37 19.71
C THR A 72 0.80 -1.43 18.99
N ASN A 73 1.93 -1.02 18.43
CA ASN A 73 2.87 -1.95 17.84
C ASN A 73 3.33 -2.98 18.90
N PRO A 74 3.13 -4.27 18.70
CA PRO A 74 3.41 -5.29 19.72
C PRO A 74 4.91 -5.43 20.05
N VAL A 75 5.80 -4.99 19.17
CA VAL A 75 7.25 -5.04 19.33
C VAL A 75 7.78 -3.75 19.94
N THR A 76 7.54 -2.61 19.26
CA THR A 76 8.08 -1.30 19.66
C THR A 76 7.33 -0.67 20.83
N LYS A 77 6.10 -1.12 21.12
CA LYS A 77 5.18 -0.54 22.10
C LYS A 77 4.76 0.90 21.79
N GLN A 78 5.08 1.40 20.62
CA GLN A 78 4.67 2.72 20.16
C GLN A 78 3.21 2.68 19.70
N THR A 79 2.51 3.79 19.89
CA THR A 79 1.17 4.00 19.33
C THR A 79 1.32 4.40 17.87
N VAL A 80 0.61 3.71 17.00
CA VAL A 80 0.44 4.07 15.58
C VAL A 80 -0.97 4.60 15.42
N ARG A 81 -1.08 5.85 14.97
CA ARG A 81 -2.38 6.51 14.78
C ARG A 81 -3.16 5.85 13.64
N GLY A 82 -4.46 5.67 13.86
CA GLY A 82 -5.36 5.12 12.85
C GLY A 82 -5.66 6.09 11.71
N TYR A 83 -6.34 5.61 10.67
CA TYR A 83 -6.67 6.45 9.51
C TYR A 83 -7.77 7.50 9.79
N TYR A 84 -8.41 7.49 10.96
CA TYR A 84 -9.31 8.57 11.41
C TYR A 84 -8.64 9.96 11.37
N VAL A 85 -7.31 10.02 11.52
CA VAL A 85 -6.50 11.24 11.45
C VAL A 85 -6.74 12.01 10.15
N ILE A 86 -6.92 11.32 9.03
CA ILE A 86 -7.21 11.94 7.73
C ILE A 86 -8.48 12.79 7.82
N LYS A 87 -9.53 12.23 8.45
CA LYS A 87 -10.81 12.90 8.60
C LYS A 87 -10.69 14.10 9.52
N GLU A 88 -10.06 13.94 10.69
CA GLU A 88 -9.90 15.01 11.66
C GLU A 88 -9.14 16.20 11.07
N LEU A 89 -8.00 15.96 10.43
CA LEU A 89 -7.19 17.03 9.86
C LEU A 89 -7.89 17.72 8.68
N TYR A 90 -8.45 16.94 7.75
CA TYR A 90 -9.08 17.51 6.56
C TYR A 90 -10.34 18.32 6.90
N GLU A 91 -11.23 17.79 7.74
CA GLU A 91 -12.48 18.47 8.11
C GLU A 91 -12.23 19.72 8.98
N ALA A 92 -11.11 19.78 9.72
CA ALA A 92 -10.72 20.98 10.46
C ALA A 92 -10.36 22.15 9.52
N GLU A 93 -9.70 21.85 8.40
CA GLU A 93 -9.34 22.83 7.38
C GLU A 93 -10.49 23.11 6.37
N HIS A 94 -11.41 22.14 6.21
CA HIS A 94 -12.49 22.18 5.22
C HIS A 94 -13.85 21.89 5.88
N PRO A 95 -14.39 22.80 6.73
CA PRO A 95 -15.59 22.54 7.54
C PRO A 95 -16.87 22.30 6.72
N ASN A 96 -16.87 22.66 5.44
CA ASN A 96 -17.94 22.41 4.48
C ASN A 96 -17.89 21.01 3.83
N VAL A 97 -16.87 20.19 4.16
CA VAL A 97 -16.72 18.82 3.66
C VAL A 97 -16.96 17.81 4.78
N GLU A 98 -17.53 16.67 4.43
CA GLU A 98 -17.65 15.49 5.28
C GLU A 98 -16.91 14.33 4.60
N LEU A 99 -15.89 13.78 5.26
CA LEU A 99 -15.21 12.55 4.82
C LEU A 99 -15.86 11.31 5.42
N GLN A 100 -16.23 10.38 4.56
CA GLN A 100 -16.68 9.04 4.94
C GLN A 100 -15.61 8.03 4.53
N LEU A 101 -14.78 7.63 5.50
CA LEU A 101 -13.67 6.70 5.30
C LEU A 101 -14.13 5.27 5.54
N THR A 102 -13.83 4.36 4.61
CA THR A 102 -14.16 2.94 4.74
C THR A 102 -12.96 2.08 4.37
N GLY A 103 -12.30 1.52 5.37
CA GLY A 103 -11.24 0.53 5.20
C GLY A 103 -11.82 -0.82 4.78
N ILE A 104 -11.21 -1.45 3.77
CA ILE A 104 -11.54 -2.81 3.36
C ILE A 104 -10.31 -3.71 3.53
N PRO A 105 -10.48 -4.98 3.93
CA PRO A 105 -9.38 -5.92 4.04
C PRO A 105 -8.68 -6.14 2.70
N TRP A 106 -7.38 -6.38 2.72
CA TRP A 106 -6.57 -6.71 1.54
C TRP A 106 -7.08 -7.95 0.79
N ASP A 107 -7.72 -8.88 1.49
CA ASP A 107 -8.32 -10.04 0.84
C ASP A 107 -9.42 -9.62 -0.12
N SER A 108 -9.25 -9.97 -1.40
CA SER A 108 -10.21 -9.68 -2.48
C SER A 108 -10.54 -8.19 -2.66
N TRP A 109 -9.65 -7.27 -2.28
CA TRP A 109 -9.90 -5.82 -2.28
C TRP A 109 -10.30 -5.26 -3.65
N GLN A 110 -9.70 -5.73 -4.76
CA GLN A 110 -10.06 -5.25 -6.11
C GLN A 110 -11.52 -5.58 -6.46
N ALA A 111 -11.99 -6.77 -6.12
CA ALA A 111 -13.38 -7.16 -6.35
C ALA A 111 -14.36 -6.33 -5.48
N LYS A 112 -13.97 -6.05 -4.23
CA LYS A 112 -14.75 -5.20 -3.33
C LYS A 112 -14.82 -3.77 -3.85
N LEU A 113 -13.68 -3.16 -4.24
CA LEU A 113 -13.65 -1.83 -4.85
C LEU A 113 -14.51 -1.75 -6.11
N THR A 114 -14.40 -2.73 -7.00
CA THR A 114 -15.22 -2.79 -8.22
C THR A 114 -16.70 -2.84 -7.89
N THR A 115 -17.09 -3.58 -6.85
CA THR A 115 -18.48 -3.68 -6.40
C THR A 115 -19.02 -2.37 -5.85
N VAL A 116 -18.28 -1.69 -4.96
CA VAL A 116 -18.72 -0.41 -4.38
C VAL A 116 -18.72 0.71 -5.43
N ALA A 117 -17.80 0.68 -6.39
CA ALA A 117 -17.78 1.61 -7.51
C ALA A 117 -19.00 1.42 -8.43
N ALA A 118 -19.36 0.17 -8.75
CA ALA A 118 -20.56 -0.14 -9.54
C ALA A 118 -21.87 0.28 -8.83
N ALA A 119 -21.87 0.26 -7.49
CA ALA A 119 -22.98 0.72 -6.66
C ALA A 119 -23.01 2.25 -6.43
N ASN A 120 -22.07 3.02 -7.00
CA ASN A 120 -21.89 4.46 -6.77
C ASN A 120 -21.68 4.82 -5.28
N GLN A 121 -20.94 3.98 -4.54
CA GLN A 121 -20.70 4.13 -3.09
C GLN A 121 -19.28 4.58 -2.77
N VAL A 122 -18.54 5.06 -3.75
CA VAL A 122 -17.16 5.54 -3.60
C VAL A 122 -16.93 6.76 -4.50
N ASP A 123 -16.19 7.72 -3.99
CA ASP A 123 -15.76 8.93 -4.72
C ASP A 123 -14.23 8.95 -4.90
N VAL A 124 -13.49 8.54 -3.86
CA VAL A 124 -12.03 8.37 -3.93
C VAL A 124 -11.68 6.92 -3.57
N VAL A 125 -10.94 6.26 -4.46
CA VAL A 125 -10.44 4.89 -4.24
C VAL A 125 -8.99 4.92 -3.79
N VAL A 126 -8.69 4.18 -2.73
CA VAL A 126 -7.32 3.95 -2.25
C VAL A 126 -6.80 2.65 -2.87
N HIS A 127 -5.58 2.64 -3.37
CA HIS A 127 -4.92 1.56 -4.13
C HIS A 127 -5.59 1.16 -5.45
N GLY A 128 -6.69 1.81 -5.82
CA GLY A 128 -7.48 1.44 -6.98
C GLY A 128 -7.03 2.01 -8.32
N ALA A 129 -5.94 2.79 -8.38
CA ALA A 129 -5.53 3.52 -9.59
C ALA A 129 -5.31 2.63 -10.83
N SER A 130 -4.95 1.37 -10.66
CA SER A 130 -4.75 0.42 -11.75
C SER A 130 -6.03 -0.26 -12.26
N ILE A 131 -7.17 -0.07 -11.59
CA ILE A 131 -8.45 -0.72 -11.97
C ILE A 131 -9.12 0.09 -13.09
N VAL A 132 -8.94 -0.36 -14.33
CA VAL A 132 -9.28 0.36 -15.56
C VAL A 132 -10.72 0.91 -15.60
N ASP A 133 -11.68 0.14 -15.12
CA ASP A 133 -13.09 0.44 -15.38
C ASP A 133 -13.72 1.35 -14.31
N ILE A 134 -13.05 1.59 -13.19
CA ILE A 134 -13.64 2.33 -12.07
C ILE A 134 -13.02 3.71 -11.80
N VAL A 135 -11.87 4.05 -12.40
CA VAL A 135 -11.16 5.31 -12.11
C VAL A 135 -11.08 6.25 -13.30
N GLU A 136 -11.03 7.56 -13.00
CA GLU A 136 -10.88 8.63 -13.97
C GLU A 136 -9.46 8.72 -14.56
N ASP A 137 -9.36 9.39 -15.71
CA ASP A 137 -8.10 9.92 -16.23
C ASP A 137 -7.84 11.27 -15.53
N LEU A 138 -6.71 11.39 -14.86
CA LEU A 138 -6.37 12.60 -14.10
C LEU A 138 -5.70 13.69 -14.97
N THR A 139 -5.46 13.43 -16.26
CA THR A 139 -4.84 14.41 -17.16
C THR A 139 -5.54 15.77 -17.14
N PRO A 140 -6.90 15.87 -17.24
CA PRO A 140 -7.57 17.16 -17.26
C PRO A 140 -7.42 17.96 -15.93
N TYR A 141 -7.35 17.25 -14.80
CA TYR A 141 -7.16 17.88 -13.49
C TYR A 141 -5.74 18.42 -13.34
N ALA A 142 -4.75 17.62 -13.76
CA ALA A 142 -3.35 17.99 -13.69
C ALA A 142 -2.99 19.14 -14.66
N GLU A 143 -3.61 19.21 -15.81
CA GLU A 143 -3.45 20.34 -16.75
C GLU A 143 -4.00 21.66 -16.19
N LYS A 144 -5.04 21.58 -15.37
CA LYS A 144 -5.69 22.73 -14.74
C LYS A 144 -4.97 23.21 -13.47
N ASP A 145 -4.54 22.27 -12.63
CA ASP A 145 -4.01 22.53 -11.30
C ASP A 145 -3.04 21.42 -10.85
N GLY A 146 -1.93 21.28 -11.56
CA GLY A 146 -0.95 20.20 -11.33
C GLY A 146 0.40 20.67 -10.80
N ASP A 147 0.58 21.93 -10.47
CA ASP A 147 1.87 22.50 -10.04
C ASP A 147 2.44 21.80 -8.78
N PHE A 148 1.57 21.34 -7.87
CA PHE A 148 1.97 20.61 -6.66
C PHE A 148 2.71 19.30 -6.97
N LEU A 149 2.48 18.71 -8.14
CA LEU A 149 3.11 17.46 -8.55
C LEU A 149 4.65 17.54 -8.63
N ASP A 150 5.19 18.74 -8.82
CA ASP A 150 6.64 18.96 -8.82
C ASP A 150 7.26 18.79 -7.42
N GLY A 151 6.46 18.94 -6.37
CA GLY A 151 6.80 18.64 -4.98
C GLY A 151 6.75 17.16 -4.60
N LEU A 152 6.37 16.26 -5.51
CA LEU A 152 6.27 14.83 -5.25
C LEU A 152 7.47 14.06 -5.84
N LEU A 153 7.86 12.96 -5.19
CA LEU A 153 8.85 12.01 -5.72
C LEU A 153 8.31 11.32 -6.97
N LEU A 154 7.10 10.81 -6.87
CA LEU A 154 6.35 10.15 -7.93
C LEU A 154 5.07 10.93 -8.22
N LYS A 155 4.94 11.43 -9.45
CA LYS A 155 3.80 12.27 -9.81
C LYS A 155 2.51 11.48 -9.96
N TYR A 156 2.57 10.28 -10.52
CA TYR A 156 1.38 9.51 -10.88
C TYR A 156 1.53 8.01 -10.69
N SER A 157 0.41 7.35 -10.40
CA SER A 157 0.16 5.96 -10.74
C SER A 157 -0.58 5.90 -12.08
N TYR A 158 -0.26 4.90 -12.90
CA TYR A 158 -0.77 4.78 -14.26
C TYR A 158 -1.58 3.51 -14.44
N ARG A 159 -2.54 3.55 -15.35
CA ARG A 159 -3.19 2.38 -15.91
C ARG A 159 -3.10 2.36 -17.43
N ARG A 160 -3.40 1.22 -18.05
CA ARG A 160 -3.63 1.13 -19.47
C ARG A 160 -4.92 1.88 -19.85
N ALA A 161 -4.93 2.61 -20.98
CA ALA A 161 -6.06 3.46 -21.36
C ALA A 161 -7.35 2.64 -21.52
N ASP A 162 -7.31 1.61 -22.35
CA ASP A 162 -8.38 0.65 -22.57
C ASP A 162 -7.86 -0.60 -23.31
N LYS A 163 -8.74 -1.57 -23.54
CA LYS A 163 -8.38 -2.86 -24.20
C LYS A 163 -8.04 -2.73 -25.68
N SER A 164 -8.40 -1.63 -26.33
CA SER A 164 -8.12 -1.36 -27.75
C SER A 164 -6.93 -0.41 -27.95
N ASN A 165 -6.46 0.23 -26.87
CA ASN A 165 -5.28 1.10 -26.85
C ASN A 165 -4.40 0.76 -25.65
N TYR A 166 -4.05 -0.53 -25.55
CA TYR A 166 -3.46 -1.11 -24.35
C TYR A 166 -1.98 -0.73 -24.13
N THR A 167 -1.30 -0.23 -25.17
CA THR A 167 0.06 0.35 -25.04
C THR A 167 0.05 1.72 -24.40
N LYS A 168 -1.05 2.49 -24.52
CA LYS A 168 -1.17 3.82 -23.94
C LYS A 168 -1.36 3.74 -22.42
N LEU A 169 -0.55 4.50 -21.68
CA LEU A 169 -0.71 4.72 -20.24
C LEU A 169 -1.41 6.07 -20.01
N VAL A 170 -2.29 6.10 -19.04
CA VAL A 170 -2.94 7.32 -18.56
C VAL A 170 -2.75 7.47 -17.06
N PRO A 171 -2.51 8.69 -16.55
CA PRO A 171 -2.41 8.94 -15.13
C PRO A 171 -3.79 8.77 -14.48
N THR A 172 -3.88 7.99 -13.42
CA THR A 172 -5.17 7.67 -12.79
C THR A 172 -5.14 7.75 -11.27
N GLY A 173 -3.98 7.92 -10.68
CA GLY A 173 -3.84 8.09 -9.25
C GLY A 173 -2.64 8.92 -8.89
N ILE A 174 -2.71 9.55 -7.72
CA ILE A 174 -1.60 10.24 -7.09
C ILE A 174 -1.11 9.36 -5.93
N PRO A 175 0.16 8.94 -5.93
CA PRO A 175 0.76 8.25 -4.80
C PRO A 175 0.85 9.18 -3.59
N ILE A 176 0.39 8.73 -2.45
CA ILE A 176 0.52 9.43 -1.16
C ILE A 176 1.78 8.96 -0.45
N THR A 177 2.10 7.69 -0.58
CA THR A 177 3.35 7.10 -0.09
C THR A 177 4.13 6.49 -1.23
N ALA A 178 5.42 6.35 -1.02
CA ALA A 178 6.32 5.61 -1.89
C ALA A 178 6.76 4.32 -1.18
N ALA A 179 7.10 3.31 -1.95
CA ALA A 179 7.74 2.10 -1.47
C ALA A 179 9.08 1.93 -2.18
N ALA A 180 10.14 1.85 -1.42
CA ALA A 180 11.45 1.47 -1.89
C ALA A 180 11.76 0.06 -1.41
N THR A 181 12.38 -0.76 -2.26
CA THR A 181 12.81 -2.09 -1.88
C THR A 181 14.32 -2.16 -1.81
N SER A 182 14.79 -2.80 -0.79
CA SER A 182 16.21 -2.96 -0.52
C SER A 182 16.46 -4.23 0.29
N ILE A 183 17.71 -4.60 0.43
CA ILE A 183 18.12 -5.69 1.30
C ILE A 183 18.38 -5.13 2.69
N MET A 184 17.62 -5.57 3.68
CA MET A 184 18.00 -5.47 5.08
C MET A 184 18.80 -6.71 5.47
N TYR A 185 19.91 -6.55 6.21
CA TYR A 185 20.79 -7.64 6.58
C TYR A 185 21.26 -7.55 8.03
N ASP A 186 21.57 -8.69 8.62
CA ASP A 186 22.10 -8.84 9.98
C ASP A 186 23.63 -8.92 9.94
N LYS A 187 24.31 -7.83 10.30
CA LYS A 187 25.77 -7.73 10.32
C LYS A 187 26.42 -8.81 11.17
N LYS A 188 25.78 -9.16 12.32
CA LYS A 188 26.33 -10.20 13.21
C LYS A 188 26.45 -11.55 12.48
N ILE A 189 25.42 -11.94 11.70
CA ILE A 189 25.48 -13.21 10.94
C ILE A 189 26.56 -13.13 9.88
N PHE A 190 26.70 -12.00 9.16
CA PHE A 190 27.77 -11.81 8.19
C PHE A 190 29.16 -11.94 8.84
N ASP A 191 29.35 -11.29 9.98
CA ASP A 191 30.60 -11.36 10.76
C ASP A 191 30.91 -12.78 11.23
N ASP A 192 29.91 -13.51 11.75
CA ASP A 192 30.06 -14.88 12.22
C ASP A 192 30.51 -15.83 11.09
N TYR A 193 30.11 -15.55 9.84
CA TYR A 193 30.54 -16.32 8.66
C TYR A 193 31.77 -15.72 7.95
N GLY A 194 32.28 -14.56 8.39
CA GLY A 194 33.44 -13.88 7.80
C GLY A 194 33.17 -13.41 6.37
N LEU A 195 31.98 -12.90 6.09
CA LEU A 195 31.58 -12.37 4.79
C LEU A 195 31.50 -10.84 4.80
N ASP A 196 31.88 -10.23 3.68
CA ASP A 196 31.69 -8.80 3.46
C ASP A 196 30.19 -8.46 3.39
N TYR A 197 29.84 -7.24 3.84
CA TYR A 197 28.47 -6.74 3.78
C TYR A 197 28.05 -6.39 2.36
N PRO A 198 26.73 -6.47 2.04
CA PRO A 198 26.21 -6.03 0.76
C PRO A 198 26.52 -4.55 0.51
N ASP A 199 27.03 -4.23 -0.67
CA ASP A 199 27.28 -2.88 -1.16
C ASP A 199 26.50 -2.59 -2.46
N GLU A 200 26.69 -1.42 -3.06
CA GLU A 200 26.02 -0.99 -4.28
C GLU A 200 26.41 -1.79 -5.53
N THR A 201 27.43 -2.64 -5.45
CA THR A 201 27.90 -3.45 -6.59
C THR A 201 27.34 -4.87 -6.59
N TRP A 202 26.71 -5.30 -5.49
CA TRP A 202 26.19 -6.65 -5.35
C TRP A 202 25.16 -6.98 -6.43
N THR A 203 25.31 -8.14 -7.02
CA THR A 203 24.34 -8.75 -7.93
C THR A 203 23.41 -9.71 -7.17
N TRP A 204 22.33 -10.17 -7.83
CA TRP A 204 21.48 -11.21 -7.24
C TRP A 204 22.21 -12.55 -7.08
N GLU A 205 23.22 -12.82 -7.91
CA GLU A 205 24.11 -13.97 -7.77
C GLU A 205 24.95 -13.87 -6.50
N ASP A 206 25.47 -12.68 -6.17
CA ASP A 206 26.20 -12.45 -4.91
C ASP A 206 25.29 -12.67 -3.69
N VAL A 207 24.04 -12.22 -3.77
CA VAL A 207 23.02 -12.49 -2.74
C VAL A 207 22.80 -13.99 -2.58
N LEU A 208 22.63 -14.74 -3.66
CA LEU A 208 22.42 -16.18 -3.60
C LEU A 208 23.62 -16.93 -3.02
N ASP A 209 24.82 -16.55 -3.44
CA ASP A 209 26.07 -17.18 -2.98
C ASP A 209 26.30 -16.90 -1.48
N ALA A 210 26.07 -15.67 -1.02
CA ALA A 210 26.11 -15.33 0.40
C ALA A 210 25.03 -16.08 1.18
N ALA A 211 23.79 -16.12 0.67
CA ALA A 211 22.69 -16.84 1.30
C ALA A 211 22.98 -18.34 1.47
N LYS A 212 23.55 -18.98 0.46
CA LYS A 212 23.96 -20.39 0.55
C LYS A 212 25.03 -20.63 1.61
N LYS A 213 26.03 -19.74 1.71
CA LYS A 213 27.10 -19.83 2.73
C LYS A 213 26.55 -19.66 4.15
N MET A 214 25.60 -18.74 4.35
CA MET A 214 25.01 -18.44 5.66
C MET A 214 23.81 -19.33 6.02
N THR A 215 23.54 -20.39 5.27
CA THR A 215 22.48 -21.35 5.59
C THR A 215 23.07 -22.61 6.17
N GLY A 216 22.73 -22.89 7.44
CA GLY A 216 23.22 -24.07 8.15
C GLY A 216 23.58 -23.76 9.60
N THR A 217 24.60 -24.42 10.12
CA THR A 217 25.07 -24.18 11.48
C THR A 217 26.02 -22.98 11.50
N ASP A 218 25.68 -21.98 12.26
CA ASP A 218 26.51 -20.81 12.50
C ASP A 218 27.86 -21.24 13.11
N PRO A 219 28.99 -20.82 12.52
CA PRO A 219 30.32 -21.29 12.96
C PRO A 219 30.75 -20.75 14.33
N VAL A 220 30.14 -19.68 14.82
CA VAL A 220 30.46 -19.04 16.09
C VAL A 220 29.47 -19.47 17.17
N THR A 221 28.17 -19.43 16.90
CA THR A 221 27.14 -19.72 17.90
C THR A 221 26.71 -21.19 17.95
N GLY A 222 26.91 -21.95 16.87
CA GLY A 222 26.44 -23.32 16.73
C GLY A 222 24.92 -23.44 16.46
N GLU A 223 24.21 -22.35 16.32
CA GLU A 223 22.77 -22.30 16.08
C GLU A 223 22.44 -22.40 14.58
N GLN A 224 21.19 -22.73 14.28
CA GLN A 224 20.71 -22.78 12.88
C GLN A 224 20.48 -21.36 12.35
N THR A 225 21.11 -21.03 11.22
CA THR A 225 20.86 -19.80 10.48
C THR A 225 20.29 -20.10 9.09
N TYR A 226 19.64 -19.10 8.53
CA TYR A 226 19.10 -19.07 7.17
C TYR A 226 19.65 -17.86 6.43
N GLY A 227 20.17 -18.08 5.22
CA GLY A 227 20.82 -17.01 4.49
C GLY A 227 19.86 -15.96 3.95
N TYR A 228 18.61 -16.34 3.72
CA TYR A 228 17.64 -15.43 3.11
C TYR A 228 16.21 -15.68 3.61
N TYR A 229 15.38 -14.65 3.47
CA TYR A 229 13.93 -14.76 3.64
C TYR A 229 13.19 -14.20 2.43
N ILE A 230 12.35 -15.05 1.83
CA ILE A 230 11.34 -14.63 0.84
C ILE A 230 10.01 -14.54 1.58
N ASP A 231 9.38 -13.37 1.56
CA ASP A 231 8.01 -13.25 2.08
C ASP A 231 7.03 -13.93 1.14
N GLY A 232 6.64 -15.15 1.49
CA GLY A 232 5.75 -15.96 0.67
C GLY A 232 4.32 -15.43 0.61
N ALA A 233 3.89 -14.63 1.58
CA ALA A 233 2.60 -13.95 1.54
C ALA A 233 2.57 -12.85 0.45
N SER A 234 3.74 -12.27 0.15
CA SER A 234 3.95 -11.27 -0.91
C SER A 234 4.68 -11.88 -2.12
N SER A 235 4.59 -13.19 -2.32
CA SER A 235 5.38 -13.97 -3.30
C SER A 235 5.19 -13.53 -4.75
N ASP A 236 4.02 -13.04 -5.13
CA ASP A 236 3.77 -12.54 -6.47
C ASP A 236 4.65 -11.31 -6.78
N TRP A 237 4.89 -10.47 -5.80
CA TRP A 237 5.68 -9.25 -5.90
C TRP A 237 7.19 -9.54 -5.92
N VAL A 238 7.68 -10.30 -4.95
CA VAL A 238 9.09 -10.71 -4.85
C VAL A 238 9.49 -11.55 -6.07
N GLY A 239 8.65 -12.51 -6.46
CA GLY A 239 8.90 -13.34 -7.62
C GLY A 239 9.01 -12.55 -8.93
N ARG A 240 8.18 -11.53 -9.12
CA ARG A 240 8.25 -10.66 -10.30
C ARG A 240 9.56 -9.87 -10.36
N SER A 241 10.00 -9.33 -9.26
CA SER A 241 11.24 -8.54 -9.18
C SER A 241 12.47 -9.40 -9.46
N MET A 242 12.56 -10.59 -8.87
CA MET A 242 13.66 -11.52 -9.06
C MET A 242 13.67 -12.16 -10.44
N ILE A 243 12.51 -12.57 -10.97
CA ILE A 243 12.41 -13.10 -12.32
C ILE A 243 12.77 -12.02 -13.34
N GLY A 244 12.34 -10.77 -13.10
CA GLY A 244 12.66 -9.61 -13.94
C GLY A 244 14.16 -9.36 -14.07
N TYR A 245 14.96 -9.75 -13.08
CA TYR A 245 16.41 -9.65 -13.11
C TYR A 245 17.04 -10.36 -14.32
N TYR A 246 16.54 -11.54 -14.68
CA TYR A 246 17.06 -12.32 -15.80
C TYR A 246 16.55 -11.90 -17.17
N PHE A 247 15.59 -10.96 -17.22
CA PHE A 247 15.19 -10.37 -18.49
C PHE A 247 16.16 -9.26 -18.88
N SER A 248 16.71 -9.39 -20.07
CA SER A 248 17.61 -8.38 -20.62
C SER A 248 16.86 -7.10 -20.99
N LYS A 249 17.63 -6.06 -21.31
CA LYS A 249 17.13 -4.81 -21.88
C LYS A 249 16.24 -5.03 -23.12
N ASP A 250 16.54 -6.07 -23.88
CA ASP A 250 15.89 -6.41 -25.16
C ASP A 250 14.79 -7.47 -25.01
N THR A 251 14.72 -8.15 -23.86
CA THR A 251 13.72 -9.17 -23.56
C THR A 251 12.78 -8.69 -22.45
N LYS A 252 11.51 -8.61 -22.74
CA LYS A 252 10.48 -8.15 -21.79
C LYS A 252 9.66 -9.32 -21.29
N VAL A 253 9.34 -9.31 -19.99
CA VAL A 253 8.40 -10.28 -19.38
C VAL A 253 7.04 -10.20 -20.06
N ILE A 254 6.57 -8.99 -20.34
CA ILE A 254 5.31 -8.72 -21.03
C ILE A 254 5.59 -7.76 -22.18
N GLU A 255 5.25 -8.16 -23.39
CA GLU A 255 5.25 -7.34 -24.59
C GLU A 255 3.83 -6.85 -24.85
N TYR A 256 3.56 -5.61 -24.42
CA TYR A 256 2.24 -5.02 -24.59
C TYR A 256 1.99 -4.67 -26.05
N ALA A 257 0.81 -5.01 -26.54
CA ALA A 257 0.31 -4.64 -27.88
C ALA A 257 -0.88 -3.68 -27.76
N ASP A 258 -1.23 -2.98 -28.85
CA ASP A 258 -2.35 -2.04 -28.84
C ASP A 258 -3.67 -2.72 -28.45
N LYS A 259 -3.91 -3.92 -28.94
CA LYS A 259 -5.02 -4.73 -28.43
C LYS A 259 -4.53 -5.62 -27.28
N GLN A 260 -5.23 -5.60 -26.17
CA GLN A 260 -4.91 -6.40 -25.00
C GLN A 260 -4.70 -7.89 -25.31
N MET A 261 -5.54 -8.44 -26.21
CA MET A 261 -5.49 -9.85 -26.60
C MET A 261 -4.24 -10.24 -27.40
N ASP A 262 -3.54 -9.26 -27.98
CA ASP A 262 -2.32 -9.47 -28.76
C ASP A 262 -1.06 -9.31 -27.89
N THR A 263 -1.22 -8.97 -26.60
CA THR A 263 -0.13 -8.88 -25.63
C THR A 263 0.49 -10.27 -25.39
N LYS A 264 1.82 -10.33 -25.49
CA LYS A 264 2.57 -11.56 -25.24
C LYS A 264 3.10 -11.59 -23.82
N VAL A 265 3.11 -12.77 -23.24
CA VAL A 265 3.68 -13.05 -21.92
C VAL A 265 4.79 -14.08 -22.06
N ASN A 266 6.01 -13.68 -21.71
CA ASN A 266 7.23 -14.44 -22.02
C ASN A 266 7.72 -15.32 -20.85
N TYR A 267 6.83 -15.81 -19.99
CA TYR A 267 7.20 -16.65 -18.83
C TYR A 267 7.77 -18.04 -19.20
N THR A 268 7.73 -18.43 -20.48
CA THR A 268 8.33 -19.68 -20.96
C THR A 268 9.64 -19.45 -21.70
N SER A 269 10.17 -18.23 -21.72
CA SER A 269 11.46 -17.93 -22.33
C SER A 269 12.62 -18.54 -21.53
N PRO A 270 13.80 -18.74 -22.15
CA PRO A 270 14.99 -19.19 -21.42
C PRO A 270 15.38 -18.28 -20.25
N GLU A 271 15.17 -16.97 -20.38
CA GLU A 271 15.44 -15.97 -19.35
C GLU A 271 14.48 -16.13 -18.17
N ALA A 272 13.19 -16.33 -18.44
CA ALA A 272 12.22 -16.61 -17.40
C ALA A 272 12.54 -17.91 -16.65
N LEU A 273 12.96 -18.96 -17.36
CA LEU A 273 13.36 -20.22 -16.73
C LEU A 273 14.53 -20.01 -15.77
N LYS A 274 15.56 -19.26 -16.17
CA LYS A 274 16.67 -18.90 -15.27
C LYS A 274 16.18 -18.17 -14.03
N GLY A 275 15.25 -17.22 -14.19
CA GLY A 275 14.65 -16.52 -13.06
C GLY A 275 13.90 -17.45 -12.10
N PHE A 276 13.13 -18.40 -12.61
CA PHE A 276 12.47 -19.42 -11.79
C PHE A 276 13.47 -20.35 -11.10
N GLU A 277 14.53 -20.78 -11.79
CA GLU A 277 15.60 -21.59 -11.21
C GLU A 277 16.30 -20.83 -10.08
N PHE A 278 16.62 -19.55 -10.30
CA PHE A 278 17.20 -18.68 -9.27
C PHE A 278 16.33 -18.59 -8.02
N VAL A 279 15.04 -18.26 -8.18
CA VAL A 279 14.10 -18.16 -7.05
C VAL A 279 13.99 -19.49 -6.32
N ASN A 280 14.00 -20.62 -7.04
CA ASN A 280 13.98 -21.94 -6.43
C ASN A 280 15.26 -22.28 -5.64
N GLU A 281 16.43 -21.85 -6.12
CA GLU A 281 17.69 -21.99 -5.40
C GLU A 281 17.70 -21.11 -4.14
N LEU A 282 17.25 -19.86 -4.26
CA LEU A 282 17.17 -18.93 -3.12
C LEU A 282 16.17 -19.43 -2.05
N ALA A 283 15.06 -20.02 -2.47
CA ALA A 283 14.06 -20.60 -1.55
C ALA A 283 14.62 -21.71 -0.66
N LYS A 284 15.68 -22.41 -1.10
CA LYS A 284 16.35 -23.45 -0.28
C LYS A 284 17.12 -22.86 0.90
N THR A 285 17.40 -21.57 0.87
CA THR A 285 18.10 -20.85 1.94
C THR A 285 17.14 -20.19 2.95
N CYS A 286 15.83 -20.34 2.73
CA CYS A 286 14.78 -19.75 3.58
C CYS A 286 14.37 -20.68 4.73
N PRO A 287 13.87 -20.14 5.86
CA PRO A 287 13.30 -20.92 6.94
C PRO A 287 12.03 -21.66 6.49
N LYS A 288 11.70 -22.74 7.20
CA LYS A 288 10.42 -23.45 6.96
C LYS A 288 9.24 -22.53 7.23
N GLY A 289 8.23 -22.61 6.36
CA GLY A 289 7.01 -21.81 6.48
C GLY A 289 7.06 -20.45 5.78
N PHE A 290 8.15 -20.15 5.08
CA PHE A 290 8.27 -18.87 4.34
C PHE A 290 7.17 -18.69 3.28
N LEU A 291 6.70 -19.77 2.65
CA LEU A 291 5.61 -19.71 1.67
C LEU A 291 4.26 -19.27 2.28
N GLU A 292 4.08 -19.48 3.58
CA GLU A 292 2.93 -19.02 4.35
C GLU A 292 3.21 -17.69 5.08
N GLY A 293 4.28 -16.98 4.74
CA GLY A 293 4.67 -15.74 5.39
C GLY A 293 5.16 -15.89 6.83
N ARG A 294 5.70 -17.08 7.18
CA ARG A 294 6.21 -17.40 8.53
C ARG A 294 7.71 -17.64 8.53
N GLY A 295 8.31 -17.55 9.70
CA GLY A 295 9.72 -17.87 9.92
C GLY A 295 10.63 -16.65 10.00
N ALA A 296 10.10 -15.42 9.81
CA ALA A 296 10.85 -14.17 9.98
C ALA A 296 10.36 -13.32 11.16
N GLU A 297 9.64 -13.91 12.10
CA GLU A 297 9.04 -13.19 13.23
C GLU A 297 10.11 -12.48 14.08
N ASN A 298 11.30 -13.08 14.18
CA ASN A 298 12.44 -12.53 14.91
C ASN A 298 13.34 -11.63 14.08
N PHE A 299 13.10 -11.44 12.77
CA PHE A 299 13.93 -10.55 11.96
C PHE A 299 13.86 -9.11 12.49
N GLY A 300 15.01 -8.47 12.65
CA GLY A 300 15.11 -7.16 13.26
C GLY A 300 15.13 -7.19 14.81
N THR A 301 15.28 -8.33 15.45
CA THR A 301 15.42 -8.49 16.91
C THR A 301 16.75 -9.15 17.28
N GLU A 302 17.06 -9.24 18.59
CA GLU A 302 18.26 -9.92 19.08
C GLU A 302 18.29 -11.42 18.74
N ASN A 303 17.12 -12.06 18.65
CA ASN A 303 16.97 -13.50 18.42
C ASN A 303 16.83 -13.85 16.93
N ASN A 304 17.26 -12.96 16.07
CA ASN A 304 17.23 -13.20 14.63
C ASN A 304 18.23 -14.28 14.22
N ASN A 305 17.82 -15.11 13.27
CA ASN A 305 18.66 -16.13 12.64
C ASN A 305 18.59 -16.12 11.10
N ILE A 306 18.14 -15.01 10.50
CA ILE A 306 18.06 -14.81 9.06
C ILE A 306 19.07 -13.73 8.67
N ALA A 307 19.95 -14.04 7.70
CA ALA A 307 20.99 -13.12 7.30
C ALA A 307 20.46 -11.93 6.49
N MET A 308 19.57 -12.17 5.52
CA MET A 308 19.11 -11.15 4.58
C MET A 308 17.61 -11.27 4.31
N TRP A 309 16.98 -10.11 4.13
CA TRP A 309 15.58 -9.98 3.69
C TRP A 309 15.43 -8.81 2.71
N TYR A 310 15.02 -9.11 1.47
CA TYR A 310 14.62 -8.08 0.51
C TYR A 310 13.19 -7.64 0.79
N SER A 311 13.02 -6.43 1.26
CA SER A 311 11.75 -5.94 1.80
C SER A 311 11.41 -4.55 1.25
N GLN A 312 10.14 -4.28 1.09
CA GLN A 312 9.60 -2.93 0.87
C GLN A 312 9.27 -2.20 2.18
N ASN A 313 9.31 -2.90 3.31
CA ASN A 313 8.97 -2.36 4.62
C ASN A 313 10.21 -1.78 5.34
N LEU A 314 11.04 -1.02 4.62
CA LEU A 314 12.32 -0.54 5.13
C LEU A 314 12.15 0.37 6.34
N VAL A 315 11.23 1.33 6.27
CA VAL A 315 11.01 2.30 7.36
C VAL A 315 10.51 1.60 8.62
N SER A 316 9.52 0.73 8.52
CA SER A 316 9.01 0.00 9.70
C SER A 316 10.04 -0.95 10.28
N ASN A 317 10.90 -1.57 9.45
CA ASN A 317 12.02 -2.38 9.93
C ASN A 317 13.08 -1.53 10.63
N TYR A 318 13.41 -0.35 10.09
CA TYR A 318 14.30 0.60 10.73
C TYR A 318 13.76 1.04 12.09
N GLN A 319 12.53 1.50 12.16
CA GLN A 319 11.88 1.92 13.41
C GLN A 319 11.84 0.79 14.45
N LYS A 320 11.64 -0.45 14.00
CA LYS A 320 11.72 -1.63 14.87
C LYS A 320 13.12 -1.80 15.47
N THR A 321 14.17 -1.77 14.64
CA THR A 321 15.54 -1.95 15.13
C THR A 321 15.99 -0.77 15.99
N GLU A 322 15.58 0.45 15.66
CA GLU A 322 15.84 1.64 16.47
C GLU A 322 15.20 1.53 17.87
N SER A 323 13.92 1.18 17.93
CA SER A 323 13.20 1.04 19.22
C SER A 323 13.78 -0.04 20.13
N LEU A 324 14.48 -1.02 19.55
CA LEU A 324 15.15 -2.10 20.28
C LEU A 324 16.63 -1.80 20.56
N GLY A 325 17.16 -0.66 20.11
CA GLY A 325 18.58 -0.32 20.24
C GLY A 325 19.51 -1.20 19.40
N LEU A 326 19.03 -1.69 18.26
CA LEU A 326 19.74 -2.65 17.40
C LEU A 326 20.17 -2.05 16.04
N THR A 327 20.16 -0.74 15.88
CA THR A 327 20.54 -0.07 14.62
C THR A 327 21.95 -0.42 14.16
N ASP A 328 22.89 -0.60 15.09
CA ASP A 328 24.28 -0.97 14.78
C ASP A 328 24.40 -2.41 14.23
N ARG A 329 23.49 -3.29 14.64
CA ARG A 329 23.49 -4.70 14.22
C ARG A 329 22.93 -4.89 12.81
N TYR A 330 21.96 -4.07 12.41
CA TYR A 330 21.31 -4.22 11.12
C TYR A 330 21.81 -3.20 10.11
N GLY A 331 21.97 -3.63 8.87
CA GLY A 331 22.33 -2.79 7.75
C GLY A 331 21.25 -2.81 6.67
N TYR A 332 21.33 -1.81 5.80
CA TYR A 332 20.48 -1.67 4.63
C TYR A 332 21.37 -1.48 3.42
N ALA A 333 21.11 -2.19 2.34
CA ALA A 333 21.84 -2.08 1.10
C ALA A 333 20.89 -1.76 -0.03
N TYR A 334 21.40 -1.15 -1.09
CA TYR A 334 20.65 -0.93 -2.32
C TYR A 334 20.12 -2.24 -2.91
N SER A 335 19.12 -2.14 -3.76
CA SER A 335 18.69 -3.30 -4.54
C SER A 335 19.85 -3.82 -5.37
N PRO A 336 20.04 -5.16 -5.44
CA PRO A 336 21.15 -5.73 -6.19
C PRO A 336 21.14 -5.30 -7.65
N VAL A 337 22.31 -4.97 -8.18
CA VAL A 337 22.49 -4.61 -9.60
C VAL A 337 22.35 -5.83 -10.50
N LEU A 338 22.07 -5.59 -11.76
CA LEU A 338 22.05 -6.64 -12.77
C LEU A 338 23.48 -6.95 -13.23
N GLU A 339 23.76 -8.21 -13.50
CA GLU A 339 25.04 -8.71 -14.01
C GLU A 339 25.57 -7.92 -15.24
N ASN A 340 24.68 -7.35 -16.03
CA ASN A 340 25.03 -6.55 -17.22
C ASN A 340 25.30 -5.08 -16.92
N GLY A 341 25.49 -4.70 -15.66
CA GLY A 341 25.81 -3.31 -15.23
C GLY A 341 24.65 -2.33 -15.36
N ARG A 342 23.41 -2.79 -15.50
CA ARG A 342 22.24 -1.92 -15.30
C ARG A 342 22.19 -1.52 -13.84
N GLU A 343 21.95 -0.23 -13.62
CA GLU A 343 21.61 0.28 -12.29
C GLU A 343 20.57 -0.62 -11.66
N GLY A 344 20.77 -0.96 -10.40
CA GLY A 344 19.89 -1.85 -9.67
C GLY A 344 18.44 -1.40 -9.82
N TRP A 345 17.54 -2.34 -9.89
CA TRP A 345 16.12 -2.02 -9.85
C TRP A 345 15.80 -1.58 -8.43
N ALA A 346 15.98 -0.31 -8.18
CA ALA A 346 15.22 0.33 -7.15
C ALA A 346 13.77 0.23 -7.59
N ASN A 347 13.02 -0.69 -7.02
CA ASN A 347 11.58 -0.69 -7.16
C ASN A 347 11.03 0.44 -6.29
N PHE A 348 11.28 1.66 -6.73
CA PHE A 348 10.61 2.81 -6.17
C PHE A 348 9.25 2.90 -6.86
N THR A 349 8.22 2.51 -6.16
CA THR A 349 6.85 2.50 -6.67
C THR A 349 5.97 3.38 -5.82
N GLY A 350 4.97 4.00 -6.44
CA GLY A 350 3.89 4.63 -5.70
C GLY A 350 3.08 3.57 -4.97
N ASP A 351 3.07 3.67 -3.66
CA ASP A 351 2.20 2.90 -2.78
C ASP A 351 1.06 3.82 -2.31
N TRP A 352 0.05 3.27 -1.67
CA TRP A 352 -1.10 4.00 -1.14
C TRP A 352 -1.58 5.14 -2.06
N ASN A 353 -1.78 4.82 -3.34
CA ASN A 353 -2.24 5.80 -4.33
C ASN A 353 -3.74 6.06 -4.18
N MET A 354 -4.14 7.31 -4.43
CA MET A 354 -5.54 7.73 -4.45
C MET A 354 -5.98 8.10 -5.87
N ALA A 355 -7.17 7.67 -6.24
CA ALA A 355 -7.75 7.88 -7.54
C ALA A 355 -9.21 8.34 -7.43
N ILE A 356 -9.67 9.17 -8.37
CA ILE A 356 -11.06 9.59 -8.45
C ILE A 356 -11.88 8.48 -9.12
N ALA A 357 -12.98 8.07 -8.49
CA ALA A 357 -13.91 7.13 -9.11
C ALA A 357 -14.64 7.77 -10.29
N LYS A 358 -14.85 7.02 -11.38
CA LYS A 358 -15.56 7.55 -12.59
C LYS A 358 -16.93 8.12 -12.28
N ASN A 359 -17.63 7.52 -11.34
CA ASN A 359 -18.98 7.90 -10.96
C ASN A 359 -19.03 8.83 -9.73
N ALA A 360 -17.89 9.38 -9.30
CA ALA A 360 -17.83 10.33 -8.20
C ALA A 360 -18.69 11.57 -8.54
N GLN A 361 -19.46 12.04 -7.56
CA GLN A 361 -20.39 13.16 -7.78
C GLN A 361 -19.68 14.52 -7.73
N ASN A 362 -18.72 14.68 -6.83
CA ASN A 362 -18.00 15.93 -6.58
C ASN A 362 -16.51 15.77 -6.95
N LYS A 363 -16.21 15.52 -8.23
CA LYS A 363 -14.86 15.19 -8.70
C LYS A 363 -13.83 16.28 -8.42
N GLU A 364 -14.21 17.55 -8.49
CA GLU A 364 -13.32 18.66 -8.14
C GLU A 364 -12.96 18.63 -6.64
N ALA A 365 -13.93 18.37 -5.76
CA ALA A 365 -13.65 18.21 -4.34
C ALA A 365 -12.79 16.99 -4.03
N CYS A 366 -12.98 15.90 -4.80
CA CYS A 366 -12.11 14.72 -4.71
C CYS A 366 -10.67 15.04 -5.12
N TRP A 367 -10.48 15.86 -6.17
CA TRP A 367 -9.16 16.31 -6.61
C TRP A 367 -8.47 17.17 -5.54
N GLU A 368 -9.18 18.15 -4.95
CA GLU A 368 -8.65 18.96 -3.88
C GLU A 368 -8.27 18.12 -2.65
N PHE A 369 -9.09 17.14 -2.30
CA PHE A 369 -8.76 16.20 -1.22
C PHE A 369 -7.48 15.39 -1.52
N ILE A 370 -7.35 14.84 -2.73
CA ILE A 370 -6.15 14.07 -3.13
C ILE A 370 -4.90 14.96 -3.14
N LYS A 371 -5.02 16.19 -3.64
CA LYS A 371 -3.95 17.19 -3.60
C LYS A 371 -3.51 17.49 -2.16
N TRP A 372 -4.48 17.73 -1.28
CA TRP A 372 -4.21 17.97 0.13
C TRP A 372 -3.51 16.75 0.78
N MET A 373 -3.99 15.54 0.54
CA MET A 373 -3.35 14.31 1.04
C MET A 373 -1.88 14.18 0.60
N ALA A 374 -1.57 14.60 -0.62
CA ALA A 374 -0.22 14.49 -1.18
C ALA A 374 0.74 15.58 -0.69
N THR A 375 0.23 16.73 -0.20
CA THR A 375 1.03 17.91 0.12
C THR A 375 1.05 18.28 1.59
N ASN A 376 0.09 17.82 2.39
CA ASN A 376 -0.02 18.13 3.80
C ASN A 376 1.09 17.46 4.61
N GLN A 377 1.79 18.25 5.45
CA GLN A 377 2.94 17.77 6.22
C GLN A 377 2.53 16.87 7.40
N ASP A 378 1.38 17.11 8.02
CA ASP A 378 0.89 16.24 9.12
C ASP A 378 0.50 14.84 8.58
N ILE A 379 0.02 14.77 7.33
CA ILE A 379 -0.22 13.50 6.64
C ILE A 379 1.11 12.81 6.30
N ALA A 380 2.12 13.55 5.87
CA ALA A 380 3.45 12.98 5.63
C ALA A 380 4.06 12.39 6.92
N ASP A 381 3.92 13.09 8.05
CA ASP A 381 4.36 12.61 9.36
C ASP A 381 3.58 11.38 9.81
N TRP A 382 2.26 11.38 9.62
CA TRP A 382 1.43 10.20 9.88
C TRP A 382 1.83 8.98 9.03
N CYS A 383 2.17 9.19 7.76
CA CYS A 383 2.70 8.12 6.90
C CYS A 383 4.01 7.55 7.46
N TRP A 384 4.94 8.42 7.88
CA TRP A 384 6.21 8.01 8.46
C TRP A 384 6.03 7.25 9.78
N GLU A 385 5.19 7.75 10.69
CA GLU A 385 4.82 7.03 11.92
C GLU A 385 4.28 5.63 11.64
N GLY A 386 3.50 5.47 10.57
CA GLY A 386 2.99 4.20 10.07
C GLY A 386 4.03 3.32 9.35
N GLY A 387 5.31 3.73 9.34
CA GLY A 387 6.39 2.96 8.72
C GLY A 387 6.43 3.06 7.19
N LYS A 388 5.84 4.12 6.61
CA LYS A 388 5.78 4.35 5.16
C LYS A 388 6.61 5.57 4.76
N ILE A 389 7.18 5.54 3.56
CA ILE A 389 7.88 6.69 2.99
C ILE A 389 6.82 7.66 2.44
N PRO A 390 6.72 8.92 2.93
CA PRO A 390 5.84 9.89 2.32
C PRO A 390 6.31 10.24 0.91
N ASN A 391 5.38 10.46 -0.02
CA ASN A 391 5.71 10.81 -1.41
C ASN A 391 6.01 12.31 -1.60
N ASN A 392 6.20 13.05 -0.53
CA ASN A 392 6.39 14.51 -0.48
C ASN A 392 7.88 14.85 -0.30
N LYS A 393 8.48 15.60 -1.23
CA LYS A 393 9.91 15.95 -1.22
C LYS A 393 10.31 16.77 0.00
N GLU A 394 9.47 17.74 0.41
CA GLU A 394 9.76 18.58 1.57
C GLU A 394 9.82 17.74 2.85
N ALA A 395 8.87 16.79 3.01
CA ALA A 395 8.89 15.86 4.13
C ALA A 395 10.14 14.96 4.10
N ILE A 396 10.54 14.49 2.93
CA ILE A 396 11.76 13.67 2.75
C ILE A 396 13.01 14.47 3.12
N GLU A 397 13.13 15.71 2.65
CA GLU A 397 14.26 16.58 2.99
C GLU A 397 14.35 16.82 4.50
N ARG A 398 13.22 17.04 5.16
CA ARG A 398 13.14 17.20 6.63
C ARG A 398 13.55 15.90 7.36
N LEU A 399 12.99 14.76 6.97
CA LEU A 399 13.29 13.46 7.57
C LEU A 399 14.77 13.08 7.37
N SER A 400 15.34 13.36 6.19
CA SER A 400 16.77 13.11 5.92
C SER A 400 17.68 13.97 6.81
N ALA A 401 17.24 15.19 7.16
CA ALA A 401 17.99 16.09 8.04
C ALA A 401 18.05 15.61 9.50
N GLU A 402 17.18 14.69 9.91
CA GLU A 402 17.17 14.09 11.25
C GLU A 402 18.26 13.03 11.47
N ASN A 403 19.22 12.90 10.53
CA ASN A 403 20.31 11.92 10.56
C ASN A 403 19.81 10.46 10.68
N ILE A 404 18.78 10.12 9.94
CA ILE A 404 18.29 8.75 9.85
C ILE A 404 19.39 7.88 9.21
N PRO A 405 19.89 6.83 9.88
CA PRO A 405 20.85 5.93 9.30
C PRO A 405 20.30 5.33 7.99
N PHE A 406 21.12 5.28 6.96
CA PHE A 406 20.75 4.77 5.62
C PHE A 406 19.63 5.56 4.92
N ALA A 407 19.50 6.86 5.22
CA ALA A 407 18.54 7.75 4.55
C ALA A 407 18.73 7.74 3.03
N ASP A 408 19.95 7.64 2.55
CA ASP A 408 20.30 7.50 1.13
C ASP A 408 19.66 6.24 0.52
N VAL A 409 19.66 5.12 1.22
CA VAL A 409 18.99 3.89 0.76
C VAL A 409 17.47 4.05 0.71
N PHE A 410 16.87 4.82 1.64
CA PHE A 410 15.42 5.01 1.67
C PHE A 410 14.93 6.01 0.61
N PHE A 411 15.71 7.05 0.34
CA PHE A 411 15.24 8.22 -0.40
C PHE A 411 15.90 8.40 -1.77
N ASN A 412 17.02 7.72 -2.06
CA ASN A 412 17.76 7.86 -3.32
C ASN A 412 17.78 6.57 -4.17
N THR A 413 17.00 5.54 -3.81
CA THR A 413 16.89 4.28 -4.59
C THR A 413 16.06 4.40 -5.86
#